data_4294b6f47c416c3a4c4a687b79c894ae
#
_entry.id   4294b6f47c416c3a4c4a687b79c894ae
#
_cell.length_a   1.000
_cell.length_b   1.000
_cell.length_c   1.000
_cell.angle_alpha   90.00
_cell.angle_beta   90.00
_cell.angle_gamma   90.00
#
_symmetry.space_group_name_H-M   'P 1'
#
loop_
_entity.id
_entity.type
_entity.pdbx_description
1 polymer ?
#
loop_
_entity_poly.entity_id
_entity_poly.type
_entity_poly.pdbx_seq_one_letter_code
_entity_poly.pdbx_strand_id
1 'polypeptide(L)'
;MSALVSVKNVSKQYRQQGEALHDVSFDLHAGQVLGLLGHNGAGKSTLINALLGAHNYEGTIRINGFEPMMQRDKIMQNLSYISDVNVLPDWMTVSQLLSYTEGVHPGFNRSKADAQLRQTDIKPRAKIRALSKGMKVQLHLAIVIATNTQILILDEPTLGLDLVYRDTFYRHLLEWFHDGERVLIITSHEVSEIEHLLTDVLILKHGRPVLQTSMDSISEDYFILDANDEHRAQIEAMHPLSSQKGLGTTKWLLSSQYADQAAGLGDVHGVKLADLFLALQKEAA
;
A
#
# COMPACT_ATOMS: atom_id res chain seq x y z
N MET A 1 17.88 -7.22 -12.57
CA MET A 1 16.54 -7.72 -12.99
C MET A 1 15.74 -6.54 -13.51
N SER A 2 14.87 -6.73 -14.53
CA SER A 2 14.00 -5.65 -15.02
C SER A 2 12.90 -5.35 -14.01
N ALA A 3 12.49 -4.09 -13.91
CA ALA A 3 11.36 -3.71 -13.06
C ALA A 3 10.06 -4.34 -13.58
N LEU A 4 9.24 -4.87 -12.67
CA LEU A 4 7.89 -5.35 -12.96
C LEU A 4 6.90 -4.20 -13.12
N VAL A 5 7.09 -3.13 -12.33
CA VAL A 5 6.35 -1.87 -12.44
C VAL A 5 7.37 -0.74 -12.55
N SER A 6 7.25 0.07 -13.59
CA SER A 6 8.08 1.27 -13.79
C SER A 6 7.19 2.47 -14.06
N VAL A 7 7.36 3.50 -13.26
CA VAL A 7 6.61 4.77 -13.30
C VAL A 7 7.63 5.89 -13.45
N LYS A 8 7.51 6.74 -14.47
CA LYS A 8 8.49 7.82 -14.75
C LYS A 8 7.78 9.12 -15.09
N ASN A 9 8.02 10.13 -14.25
CA ASN A 9 7.53 11.50 -14.38
C ASN A 9 6.01 11.55 -14.60
N VAL A 10 5.26 10.71 -13.87
CA VAL A 10 3.82 10.61 -14.05
C VAL A 10 3.13 11.78 -13.38
N SER A 11 2.38 12.52 -14.21
CA SER A 11 1.55 13.65 -13.78
C SER A 11 0.12 13.47 -14.27
N LYS A 12 -0.85 13.99 -13.50
CA LYS A 12 -2.26 13.94 -13.83
C LYS A 12 -2.98 15.19 -13.38
N GLN A 13 -3.66 15.84 -14.33
CA GLN A 13 -4.54 16.96 -14.05
C GLN A 13 -5.99 16.60 -14.40
N TYR A 14 -6.92 16.95 -13.51
CA TYR A 14 -8.36 16.90 -13.78
C TYR A 14 -8.90 18.31 -14.06
N ARG A 15 -9.78 18.42 -15.06
CA ARG A 15 -10.31 19.73 -15.53
C ARG A 15 -10.95 20.58 -14.42
N GLN A 16 -11.56 19.93 -13.42
CA GLN A 16 -12.31 20.62 -12.35
C GLN A 16 -11.63 20.62 -10.99
N GLN A 17 -10.65 19.74 -10.76
CA GLN A 17 -10.04 19.52 -9.45
C GLN A 17 -8.57 19.94 -9.40
N GLY A 18 -8.00 20.38 -10.54
CA GLY A 18 -6.60 20.74 -10.61
C GLY A 18 -5.65 19.55 -10.74
N GLU A 19 -4.41 19.74 -10.31
CA GLU A 19 -3.35 18.74 -10.38
C GLU A 19 -3.54 17.69 -9.28
N ALA A 20 -3.68 16.42 -9.69
CA ALA A 20 -3.90 15.30 -8.79
C ALA A 20 -2.66 14.42 -8.60
N LEU A 21 -1.71 14.47 -9.55
CA LEU A 21 -0.38 13.87 -9.45
C LEU A 21 0.62 14.80 -10.12
N HIS A 22 1.81 14.88 -9.55
CA HIS A 22 2.90 15.68 -10.08
C HIS A 22 4.23 14.95 -9.96
N ASP A 23 4.79 14.61 -11.12
CA ASP A 23 6.14 14.07 -11.28
C ASP A 23 6.44 12.85 -10.40
N VAL A 24 5.51 11.88 -10.37
CA VAL A 24 5.69 10.64 -9.61
C VAL A 24 6.56 9.67 -10.40
N SER A 25 7.64 9.19 -9.79
CA SER A 25 8.56 8.24 -10.42
C SER A 25 8.99 7.18 -9.41
N PHE A 26 8.91 5.90 -9.78
CA PHE A 26 9.45 4.78 -9.02
C PHE A 26 9.55 3.53 -9.89
N ASP A 27 10.41 2.61 -9.48
CA ASP A 27 10.53 1.28 -10.06
C ASP A 27 10.31 0.23 -8.96
N LEU A 28 9.57 -0.85 -9.28
CA LEU A 28 9.38 -1.99 -8.38
C LEU A 28 9.87 -3.27 -9.04
N HIS A 29 10.65 -4.01 -8.29
CA HIS A 29 11.20 -5.30 -8.67
C HIS A 29 10.52 -6.44 -7.93
N ALA A 30 10.68 -7.66 -8.44
CA ALA A 30 10.20 -8.85 -7.76
C ALA A 30 10.71 -8.91 -6.31
N GLY A 31 9.84 -9.31 -5.38
CA GLY A 31 10.11 -9.35 -3.95
C GLY A 31 9.84 -8.04 -3.19
N GLN A 32 9.41 -6.96 -3.87
CA GLN A 32 9.11 -5.69 -3.20
C GLN A 32 7.64 -5.52 -2.86
N VAL A 33 7.40 -4.95 -1.67
CA VAL A 33 6.10 -4.53 -1.15
C VAL A 33 6.13 -3.03 -0.94
N LEU A 34 5.45 -2.29 -1.81
CA LEU A 34 5.34 -0.84 -1.74
C LEU A 34 4.14 -0.41 -0.91
N GLY A 35 4.38 0.28 0.20
CA GLY A 35 3.36 1.06 0.91
C GLY A 35 3.11 2.40 0.20
N LEU A 36 1.96 2.54 -0.45
CA LEU A 36 1.54 3.81 -1.06
C LEU A 36 0.67 4.59 -0.06
N LEU A 37 1.28 5.55 0.61
CA LEU A 37 0.70 6.27 1.75
C LEU A 37 0.36 7.72 1.40
N GLY A 38 -0.54 8.32 2.16
CA GLY A 38 -0.96 9.71 2.02
C GLY A 38 -2.35 9.92 2.60
N HIS A 39 -2.69 11.15 2.97
CA HIS A 39 -4.04 11.48 3.41
C HIS A 39 -5.08 11.31 2.29
N ASN A 40 -6.37 11.45 2.62
CA ASN A 40 -7.43 11.44 1.61
C ASN A 40 -7.24 12.60 0.64
N GLY A 41 -7.31 12.30 -0.66
CA GLY A 41 -7.04 13.29 -1.71
C GLY A 41 -5.55 13.49 -2.02
N ALA A 42 -4.61 12.74 -1.40
CA ALA A 42 -3.18 12.85 -1.70
C ALA A 42 -2.78 12.36 -3.10
N GLY A 43 -3.67 11.71 -3.85
CA GLY A 43 -3.39 11.21 -5.19
C GLY A 43 -3.27 9.69 -5.32
N LYS A 44 -3.37 8.91 -4.22
CA LYS A 44 -3.21 7.46 -4.22
C LYS A 44 -4.10 6.75 -5.26
N SER A 45 -5.41 6.95 -5.19
CA SER A 45 -6.36 6.32 -6.13
C SER A 45 -6.18 6.81 -7.57
N THR A 46 -5.69 8.05 -7.77
CA THR A 46 -5.34 8.54 -9.10
C THR A 46 -4.15 7.79 -9.67
N LEU A 47 -3.12 7.53 -8.87
CA LEU A 47 -1.95 6.74 -9.28
C LEU A 47 -2.34 5.29 -9.56
N ILE A 48 -3.14 4.66 -8.70
CA ILE A 48 -3.67 3.30 -8.91
C ILE A 48 -4.46 3.24 -10.22
N ASN A 49 -5.36 4.18 -10.48
CA ASN A 49 -6.13 4.22 -11.73
C ASN A 49 -5.23 4.42 -12.97
N ALA A 50 -4.14 5.17 -12.87
CA ALA A 50 -3.15 5.28 -13.94
C ALA A 50 -2.42 3.95 -14.19
N LEU A 51 -2.00 3.24 -13.13
CA LEU A 51 -1.41 1.91 -13.20
C LEU A 51 -2.38 0.89 -13.84
N LEU A 52 -3.67 0.97 -13.52
CA LEU A 52 -4.71 0.11 -14.10
C LEU A 52 -5.11 0.49 -15.53
N GLY A 53 -4.56 1.58 -16.10
CA GLY A 53 -4.96 2.08 -17.41
C GLY A 53 -6.42 2.56 -17.47
N ALA A 54 -6.96 3.00 -16.33
CA ALA A 54 -8.34 3.53 -16.24
C ALA A 54 -8.43 5.02 -16.57
N HIS A 55 -7.32 5.76 -16.44
CA HIS A 55 -7.23 7.18 -16.71
C HIS A 55 -5.96 7.52 -17.49
N ASN A 56 -6.06 8.51 -18.38
CA ASN A 56 -4.90 9.06 -19.06
C ASN A 56 -4.01 9.86 -18.08
N TYR A 57 -2.74 9.90 -18.35
CA TYR A 57 -1.70 10.58 -17.58
C TYR A 57 -0.63 11.13 -18.53
N GLU A 58 0.22 12.02 -18.04
CA GLU A 58 1.48 12.42 -18.68
C GLU A 58 2.63 11.62 -18.06
N GLY A 59 3.72 11.44 -18.80
CA GLY A 59 4.84 10.58 -18.38
C GLY A 59 4.75 9.16 -18.93
N THR A 60 5.40 8.21 -18.28
CA THR A 60 5.47 6.83 -18.75
C THR A 60 5.19 5.83 -17.63
N ILE A 61 4.30 4.88 -17.89
CA ILE A 61 4.09 3.70 -17.03
C ILE A 61 4.34 2.44 -17.85
N ARG A 62 5.11 1.51 -17.28
CA ARG A 62 5.31 0.17 -17.82
C ARG A 62 5.02 -0.88 -16.74
N ILE A 63 4.20 -1.85 -17.07
CA ILE A 63 3.86 -2.99 -16.22
C ILE A 63 4.19 -4.26 -16.99
N ASN A 64 5.16 -5.03 -16.52
CA ASN A 64 5.76 -6.14 -17.29
C ASN A 64 6.18 -5.71 -18.72
N GLY A 65 6.66 -4.47 -18.87
CA GLY A 65 7.02 -3.89 -20.17
C GLY A 65 5.85 -3.36 -21.01
N PHE A 66 4.61 -3.59 -20.62
CA PHE A 66 3.40 -3.14 -21.32
C PHE A 66 2.93 -1.77 -20.82
N GLU A 67 2.36 -0.98 -21.71
CA GLU A 67 1.76 0.30 -21.40
C GLU A 67 0.27 0.15 -21.03
N PRO A 68 -0.17 0.64 -19.83
CA PRO A 68 -1.53 0.43 -19.34
C PRO A 68 -2.63 0.94 -20.25
N MET A 69 -2.44 2.11 -20.86
CA MET A 69 -3.44 2.72 -21.75
C MET A 69 -3.63 1.98 -23.07
N MET A 70 -2.59 1.28 -23.54
CA MET A 70 -2.59 0.65 -24.87
C MET A 70 -2.74 -0.87 -24.83
N GLN A 71 -2.31 -1.51 -23.73
CA GLN A 71 -2.17 -2.96 -23.65
C GLN A 71 -2.75 -3.50 -22.32
N ARG A 72 -3.87 -2.92 -21.89
CA ARG A 72 -4.52 -3.24 -20.61
C ARG A 72 -4.90 -4.73 -20.51
N ASP A 73 -5.32 -5.33 -21.60
CA ASP A 73 -5.65 -6.76 -21.69
C ASP A 73 -4.47 -7.66 -21.29
N LYS A 74 -3.26 -7.31 -21.74
CA LYS A 74 -2.02 -8.04 -21.39
C LYS A 74 -1.63 -7.84 -19.94
N ILE A 75 -1.79 -6.62 -19.45
CA ILE A 75 -1.47 -6.28 -18.07
C ILE A 75 -2.38 -7.04 -17.10
N MET A 76 -3.70 -7.07 -17.35
CA MET A 76 -4.68 -7.72 -16.49
C MET A 76 -4.51 -9.25 -16.40
N GLN A 77 -3.73 -9.88 -17.27
CA GLN A 77 -3.34 -11.29 -17.14
C GLN A 77 -2.31 -11.52 -16.03
N ASN A 78 -1.56 -10.50 -15.64
CA ASN A 78 -0.47 -10.57 -14.65
C ASN A 78 -0.65 -9.62 -13.47
N LEU A 79 -1.71 -8.80 -13.48
CA LEU A 79 -2.02 -7.85 -12.43
C LEU A 79 -3.43 -8.10 -11.90
N SER A 80 -3.54 -8.19 -10.59
CA SER A 80 -4.82 -8.22 -9.86
C SER A 80 -4.98 -6.96 -9.02
N TYR A 81 -6.25 -6.56 -8.82
CA TYR A 81 -6.60 -5.39 -8.04
C TYR A 81 -7.75 -5.70 -7.09
N ILE A 82 -7.57 -5.37 -5.81
CA ILE A 82 -8.63 -5.40 -4.80
C ILE A 82 -8.83 -3.97 -4.30
N SER A 83 -10.05 -3.44 -4.46
CA SER A 83 -10.43 -2.13 -3.95
C SER A 83 -11.18 -2.25 -2.62
N ASP A 84 -11.26 -1.13 -1.90
CA ASP A 84 -12.09 -0.94 -0.70
C ASP A 84 -13.59 -1.13 -0.97
N VAL A 85 -14.00 -0.85 -2.21
CA VAL A 85 -15.37 -1.03 -2.67
C VAL A 85 -15.55 -2.44 -3.23
N ASN A 86 -16.62 -3.13 -2.77
CA ASN A 86 -16.94 -4.44 -3.31
C ASN A 86 -17.36 -4.34 -4.80
N VAL A 87 -16.51 -4.88 -5.66
CA VAL A 87 -16.75 -4.94 -7.12
C VAL A 87 -17.27 -6.31 -7.58
N LEU A 88 -17.43 -7.26 -6.66
CA LEU A 88 -17.92 -8.59 -7.01
C LEU A 88 -19.40 -8.55 -7.39
N PRO A 89 -19.84 -9.33 -8.40
CA PRO A 89 -21.21 -9.30 -8.89
C PRO A 89 -22.19 -9.91 -7.87
N ASP A 90 -22.89 -9.06 -7.15
CA ASP A 90 -23.79 -9.42 -6.04
C ASP A 90 -24.91 -10.40 -6.42
N TRP A 91 -25.30 -10.47 -7.69
CA TRP A 91 -26.33 -11.36 -8.21
C TRP A 91 -25.86 -12.79 -8.48
N MET A 92 -24.54 -13.03 -8.56
CA MET A 92 -23.98 -14.36 -8.75
C MET A 92 -23.96 -15.16 -7.43
N THR A 93 -23.87 -16.49 -7.56
CA THR A 93 -23.36 -17.34 -6.48
C THR A 93 -21.85 -17.40 -6.51
N VAL A 94 -21.22 -17.79 -5.40
CA VAL A 94 -19.76 -18.01 -5.33
C VAL A 94 -19.30 -18.96 -6.43
N SER A 95 -19.98 -20.11 -6.59
CA SER A 95 -19.63 -21.08 -7.64
C SER A 95 -19.77 -20.51 -9.05
N GLN A 96 -20.80 -19.69 -9.31
CA GLN A 96 -20.95 -19.04 -10.62
C GLN A 96 -19.81 -18.03 -10.89
N LEU A 97 -19.41 -17.25 -9.89
CA LEU A 97 -18.28 -16.33 -10.02
C LEU A 97 -16.98 -17.08 -10.34
N LEU A 98 -16.68 -18.17 -9.61
CA LEU A 98 -15.48 -18.97 -9.87
C LEU A 98 -15.50 -19.58 -11.27
N SER A 99 -16.64 -20.12 -11.74
CA SER A 99 -16.76 -20.66 -13.11
C SER A 99 -16.64 -19.58 -14.17
N TYR A 100 -17.17 -18.39 -13.91
CA TYR A 100 -16.98 -17.23 -14.79
C TYR A 100 -15.51 -16.84 -14.89
N THR A 101 -14.82 -16.73 -13.75
CA THR A 101 -13.38 -16.38 -13.72
C THR A 101 -12.54 -17.43 -14.45
N GLU A 102 -12.84 -18.72 -14.27
CA GLU A 102 -12.19 -19.84 -14.97
C GLU A 102 -12.35 -19.72 -16.50
N GLY A 103 -13.52 -19.26 -16.96
CA GLY A 103 -13.77 -19.08 -18.39
C GLY A 103 -13.11 -17.86 -19.03
N VAL A 104 -12.75 -16.82 -18.24
CA VAL A 104 -12.22 -15.55 -18.78
C VAL A 104 -10.77 -15.28 -18.44
N HIS A 105 -10.21 -15.88 -17.38
CA HIS A 105 -8.83 -15.63 -16.96
C HIS A 105 -7.94 -16.84 -17.21
N PRO A 106 -6.95 -16.75 -18.13
CA PRO A 106 -6.16 -17.93 -18.57
C PRO A 106 -5.31 -18.53 -17.46
N GLY A 107 -4.89 -17.74 -16.46
CA GLY A 107 -4.09 -18.20 -15.33
C GLY A 107 -4.91 -18.69 -14.12
N PHE A 108 -6.26 -18.71 -14.19
CA PHE A 108 -7.07 -19.08 -13.05
C PHE A 108 -7.03 -20.58 -12.77
N ASN A 109 -6.75 -20.95 -11.53
CA ASN A 109 -6.74 -22.33 -11.06
C ASN A 109 -7.91 -22.58 -10.09
N ARG A 110 -8.97 -23.21 -10.58
CA ARG A 110 -10.18 -23.53 -9.82
C ARG A 110 -9.90 -24.32 -8.55
N SER A 111 -9.01 -25.29 -8.61
CA SER A 111 -8.67 -26.12 -7.44
C SER A 111 -8.00 -25.32 -6.33
N LYS A 112 -7.15 -24.32 -6.67
CA LYS A 112 -6.58 -23.40 -5.71
C LYS A 112 -7.65 -22.52 -5.05
N ALA A 113 -8.58 -21.94 -5.82
CA ALA A 113 -9.69 -21.16 -5.28
C ALA A 113 -10.56 -21.98 -4.33
N ASP A 114 -10.93 -23.20 -4.73
CA ASP A 114 -11.74 -24.10 -3.90
C ASP A 114 -10.99 -24.52 -2.62
N ALA A 115 -9.65 -24.69 -2.68
CA ALA A 115 -8.83 -24.99 -1.51
C ALA A 115 -8.81 -23.83 -0.51
N GLN A 116 -8.65 -22.60 -0.97
CA GLN A 116 -8.71 -21.40 -0.13
C GLN A 116 -10.10 -21.24 0.52
N LEU A 117 -11.16 -21.41 -0.27
CA LEU A 117 -12.53 -21.25 0.25
C LEU A 117 -12.96 -22.34 1.25
N ARG A 118 -12.36 -23.54 1.20
CA ARG A 118 -12.58 -24.57 2.22
C ARG A 118 -12.11 -24.17 3.62
N GLN A 119 -11.20 -23.22 3.72
CA GLN A 119 -10.71 -22.67 5.00
C GLN A 119 -11.61 -21.55 5.55
N THR A 120 -12.72 -21.25 4.87
CA THR A 120 -13.68 -20.20 5.21
C THR A 120 -15.09 -20.76 5.39
N ASP A 121 -15.98 -19.96 5.98
CA ASP A 121 -17.40 -20.31 6.08
C ASP A 121 -18.21 -20.03 4.79
N ILE A 122 -17.53 -19.67 3.69
CA ILE A 122 -18.17 -19.29 2.44
C ILE A 122 -18.68 -20.53 1.71
N LYS A 123 -20.00 -20.62 1.54
CA LYS A 123 -20.64 -21.75 0.84
C LYS A 123 -20.68 -21.51 -0.66
N PRO A 124 -20.37 -22.51 -1.53
CA PRO A 124 -20.36 -22.34 -2.98
C PRO A 124 -21.70 -21.88 -3.58
N ARG A 125 -22.81 -22.25 -2.96
CA ARG A 125 -24.18 -21.87 -3.40
C ARG A 125 -24.65 -20.53 -2.83
N ALA A 126 -23.91 -19.90 -1.91
CA ALA A 126 -24.29 -18.61 -1.35
C ALA A 126 -24.27 -17.54 -2.43
N LYS A 127 -25.26 -16.64 -2.42
CA LYS A 127 -25.25 -15.43 -3.24
C LYS A 127 -24.21 -14.45 -2.66
N ILE A 128 -23.44 -13.78 -3.52
CA ILE A 128 -22.41 -12.83 -3.10
C ILE A 128 -23.02 -11.69 -2.27
N ARG A 129 -24.22 -11.21 -2.62
CA ARG A 129 -24.93 -10.18 -1.82
C ARG A 129 -25.22 -10.60 -0.37
N ALA A 130 -25.28 -11.90 -0.09
CA ALA A 130 -25.56 -12.43 1.25
C ALA A 130 -24.29 -12.62 2.11
N LEU A 131 -23.11 -12.44 1.53
CA LEU A 131 -21.84 -12.51 2.24
C LEU A 131 -21.61 -11.24 3.06
N SER A 132 -21.02 -11.38 4.25
CA SER A 132 -20.52 -10.24 5.02
C SER A 132 -19.39 -9.52 4.24
N LYS A 133 -19.03 -8.29 4.65
CA LYS A 133 -17.92 -7.56 4.04
C LYS A 133 -16.63 -8.39 4.10
N GLY A 134 -16.28 -8.96 5.25
CA GLY A 134 -15.11 -9.81 5.42
C GLY A 134 -15.11 -11.04 4.52
N MET A 135 -16.26 -11.73 4.40
CA MET A 135 -16.39 -12.87 3.48
C MET A 135 -16.22 -12.46 2.01
N LYS A 136 -16.69 -11.29 1.61
CA LYS A 136 -16.48 -10.78 0.24
C LYS A 136 -15.00 -10.51 -0.03
N VAL A 137 -14.28 -9.93 0.92
CA VAL A 137 -12.83 -9.70 0.81
C VAL A 137 -12.06 -11.02 0.75
N GLN A 138 -12.41 -12.00 1.59
CA GLN A 138 -11.82 -13.36 1.53
C GLN A 138 -12.09 -14.05 0.18
N LEU A 139 -13.31 -13.95 -0.36
CA LEU A 139 -13.65 -14.48 -1.68
C LEU A 139 -12.82 -13.82 -2.77
N HIS A 140 -12.67 -12.49 -2.73
CA HIS A 140 -11.87 -11.76 -3.71
C HIS A 140 -10.39 -12.18 -3.64
N LEU A 141 -9.84 -12.26 -2.43
CA LEU A 141 -8.46 -12.72 -2.24
C LEU A 141 -8.25 -14.16 -2.73
N ALA A 142 -9.20 -15.07 -2.45
CA ALA A 142 -9.13 -16.45 -2.94
C ALA A 142 -9.09 -16.51 -4.49
N ILE A 143 -9.83 -15.63 -5.18
CA ILE A 143 -9.79 -15.51 -6.64
C ILE A 143 -8.41 -15.01 -7.08
N VAL A 144 -7.89 -13.95 -6.47
CA VAL A 144 -6.58 -13.37 -6.79
C VAL A 144 -5.46 -14.39 -6.61
N ILE A 145 -5.44 -15.10 -5.49
CA ILE A 145 -4.45 -16.17 -5.24
C ILE A 145 -4.52 -17.25 -6.33
N ALA A 146 -5.75 -17.57 -6.78
CA ALA A 146 -5.97 -18.60 -7.79
C ALA A 146 -5.64 -18.14 -9.23
N THR A 147 -5.58 -16.84 -9.50
CA THR A 147 -5.18 -16.32 -10.82
C THR A 147 -3.67 -16.32 -11.04
N ASN A 148 -2.88 -16.52 -9.98
CA ASN A 148 -1.42 -16.58 -10.02
C ASN A 148 -0.74 -15.36 -10.68
N THR A 149 -1.29 -14.18 -10.46
CA THR A 149 -0.74 -12.91 -10.99
C THR A 149 0.56 -12.53 -10.28
N GLN A 150 1.46 -11.85 -10.99
CA GLN A 150 2.74 -11.41 -10.45
C GLN A 150 2.64 -10.08 -9.69
N ILE A 151 1.63 -9.27 -10.00
CA ILE A 151 1.45 -7.94 -9.43
C ILE A 151 0.09 -7.88 -8.77
N LEU A 152 0.04 -7.44 -7.51
CA LEU A 152 -1.19 -7.22 -6.78
C LEU A 152 -1.24 -5.79 -6.25
N ILE A 153 -2.33 -5.11 -6.55
CA ILE A 153 -2.63 -3.78 -5.99
C ILE A 153 -3.79 -3.93 -5.02
N LEU A 154 -3.59 -3.47 -3.80
CA LEU A 154 -4.56 -3.48 -2.71
C LEU A 154 -4.86 -2.04 -2.29
N ASP A 155 -6.08 -1.58 -2.54
CA ASP A 155 -6.53 -0.24 -2.15
C ASP A 155 -7.45 -0.35 -0.93
N GLU A 156 -6.90 -0.06 0.27
CA GLU A 156 -7.58 -0.14 1.57
C GLU A 156 -8.27 -1.51 1.81
N PRO A 157 -7.60 -2.65 1.62
CA PRO A 157 -8.26 -3.96 1.52
C PRO A 157 -8.93 -4.41 2.81
N THR A 158 -8.48 -3.92 3.97
CA THR A 158 -8.94 -4.32 5.29
C THR A 158 -9.86 -3.27 5.96
N LEU A 159 -10.17 -2.19 5.25
CA LEU A 159 -11.00 -1.11 5.78
C LEU A 159 -12.37 -1.63 6.26
N GLY A 160 -12.65 -1.45 7.55
CA GLY A 160 -13.91 -1.87 8.19
C GLY A 160 -14.06 -3.38 8.37
N LEU A 161 -12.97 -4.15 8.31
CA LEU A 161 -12.91 -5.53 8.78
C LEU A 161 -12.60 -5.58 10.28
N ASP A 162 -13.11 -6.61 10.96
CA ASP A 162 -12.66 -6.91 12.32
C ASP A 162 -11.26 -7.55 12.33
N LEU A 163 -10.66 -7.62 13.52
CA LEU A 163 -9.28 -8.08 13.69
C LEU A 163 -9.05 -9.52 13.19
N VAL A 164 -10.03 -10.42 13.33
CA VAL A 164 -9.91 -11.83 12.93
C VAL A 164 -9.84 -11.95 11.40
N TYR A 165 -10.70 -11.21 10.70
CA TYR A 165 -10.69 -11.19 9.23
C TYR A 165 -9.44 -10.49 8.68
N ARG A 166 -8.93 -9.44 9.34
CA ARG A 166 -7.67 -8.78 8.98
C ARG A 166 -6.47 -9.72 9.09
N ASP A 167 -6.31 -10.40 10.23
CA ASP A 167 -5.23 -11.37 10.44
C ASP A 167 -5.25 -12.47 9.39
N THR A 168 -6.43 -13.04 9.14
CA THR A 168 -6.61 -14.08 8.11
C THR A 168 -6.24 -13.56 6.71
N PHE A 169 -6.64 -12.34 6.38
CA PHE A 169 -6.32 -11.71 5.10
C PHE A 169 -4.80 -11.55 4.90
N TYR A 170 -4.11 -10.97 5.88
CA TYR A 170 -2.66 -10.75 5.78
C TYR A 170 -1.87 -12.05 5.77
N ARG A 171 -2.28 -13.06 6.53
CA ARG A 171 -1.65 -14.38 6.48
C ARG A 171 -1.73 -15.01 5.09
N HIS A 172 -2.91 -15.06 4.46
CA HIS A 172 -3.07 -15.57 3.09
C HIS A 172 -2.33 -14.71 2.06
N LEU A 173 -2.24 -13.40 2.27
CA LEU A 173 -1.46 -12.50 1.43
C LEU A 173 0.04 -12.82 1.50
N LEU A 174 0.58 -13.06 2.70
CA LEU A 174 1.98 -13.44 2.90
C LEU A 174 2.28 -14.81 2.29
N GLU A 175 1.38 -15.80 2.42
CA GLU A 175 1.49 -17.10 1.76
C GLU A 175 1.55 -16.95 0.23
N TRP A 176 0.74 -16.05 -0.34
CA TRP A 176 0.76 -15.76 -1.77
C TRP A 176 2.07 -15.07 -2.19
N PHE A 177 2.64 -14.22 -1.35
CA PHE A 177 3.85 -13.44 -1.65
C PHE A 177 5.16 -14.23 -1.44
N HIS A 178 5.12 -15.36 -0.78
CA HIS A 178 6.27 -16.09 -0.22
C HIS A 178 7.37 -16.47 -1.23
N ASP A 179 7.08 -16.70 -2.50
CA ASP A 179 8.07 -17.12 -3.50
C ASP A 179 9.01 -15.99 -3.98
N GLY A 180 8.79 -14.74 -3.54
CA GLY A 180 9.68 -13.60 -3.83
C GLY A 180 9.71 -13.16 -5.30
N GLU A 181 8.85 -13.74 -6.16
CA GLU A 181 8.78 -13.40 -7.59
C GLU A 181 7.70 -12.35 -7.91
N ARG A 182 7.03 -11.83 -6.87
CA ARG A 182 5.85 -10.96 -6.98
C ARG A 182 6.13 -9.54 -6.50
N VAL A 183 5.24 -8.63 -6.89
CA VAL A 183 5.17 -7.24 -6.40
C VAL A 183 3.82 -7.02 -5.76
N LEU A 184 3.84 -6.34 -4.62
CA LEU A 184 2.65 -5.87 -3.94
C LEU A 184 2.69 -4.35 -3.82
N ILE A 185 1.58 -3.69 -4.18
CA ILE A 185 1.33 -2.28 -3.86
C ILE A 185 0.14 -2.26 -2.91
N ILE A 186 0.30 -1.68 -1.73
CA ILE A 186 -0.74 -1.62 -0.72
C ILE A 186 -0.95 -0.21 -0.22
N THR A 187 -2.22 0.24 -0.16
CA THR A 187 -2.60 1.44 0.56
C THR A 187 -3.27 1.08 1.88
N SER A 188 -3.08 1.90 2.91
CA SER A 188 -3.81 1.80 4.17
C SER A 188 -3.91 3.16 4.85
N HIS A 189 -5.02 3.40 5.54
CA HIS A 189 -5.15 4.50 6.48
C HIS A 189 -4.45 4.22 7.81
N GLU A 190 -4.31 2.94 8.16
CA GLU A 190 -3.66 2.50 9.40
C GLU A 190 -2.25 1.98 9.07
N VAL A 191 -1.29 2.90 8.98
CA VAL A 191 0.10 2.61 8.60
C VAL A 191 0.71 1.51 9.45
N SER A 192 0.46 1.52 10.76
CA SER A 192 0.97 0.53 11.72
C SER A 192 0.50 -0.91 11.46
N GLU A 193 -0.62 -1.09 10.73
CA GLU A 193 -1.11 -2.43 10.38
C GLU A 193 -0.27 -3.09 9.29
N ILE A 194 0.24 -2.29 8.35
CA ILE A 194 0.95 -2.81 7.18
C ILE A 194 2.46 -2.62 7.24
N GLU A 195 2.97 -1.80 8.17
CA GLU A 195 4.39 -1.45 8.28
C GLU A 195 5.31 -2.69 8.24
N HIS A 196 4.92 -3.74 8.93
CA HIS A 196 5.70 -4.99 9.01
C HIS A 196 5.73 -5.82 7.70
N LEU A 197 4.90 -5.45 6.72
CA LEU A 197 4.84 -6.10 5.40
C LEU A 197 5.70 -5.39 4.37
N LEU A 198 6.00 -4.10 4.60
CA LEU A 198 6.59 -3.22 3.60
C LEU A 198 8.09 -3.45 3.45
N THR A 199 8.57 -3.40 2.22
CA THR A 199 10.00 -3.24 1.90
C THR A 199 10.33 -1.80 1.52
N ASP A 200 9.38 -1.11 0.90
CA ASP A 200 9.53 0.25 0.37
C ASP A 200 8.29 1.09 0.69
N VAL A 201 8.46 2.39 0.77
CA VAL A 201 7.36 3.33 1.01
C VAL A 201 7.43 4.50 0.03
N LEU A 202 6.26 4.90 -0.47
CA LEU A 202 6.03 6.13 -1.21
C LEU A 202 4.93 6.93 -0.50
N ILE A 203 5.30 8.07 0.09
CA ILE A 203 4.36 8.97 0.74
C ILE A 203 4.01 10.11 -0.22
N LEU A 204 2.71 10.24 -0.51
CA LEU A 204 2.17 11.33 -1.31
C LEU A 204 1.53 12.41 -0.42
N LYS A 205 1.74 13.67 -0.78
CA LYS A 205 1.06 14.85 -0.22
C LYS A 205 0.68 15.80 -1.35
N HIS A 206 -0.60 16.10 -1.49
CA HIS A 206 -1.11 16.98 -2.57
C HIS A 206 -0.62 16.58 -3.97
N GLY A 207 -0.64 15.29 -4.28
CA GLY A 207 -0.22 14.74 -5.57
C GLY A 207 1.29 14.62 -5.76
N ARG A 208 2.12 15.05 -4.81
CA ARG A 208 3.59 15.04 -4.90
C ARG A 208 4.21 13.98 -3.99
N PRO A 209 5.26 13.30 -4.44
CA PRO A 209 6.08 12.46 -3.56
C PRO A 209 6.79 13.35 -2.53
N VAL A 210 6.58 13.09 -1.24
CA VAL A 210 7.29 13.77 -0.14
C VAL A 210 8.32 12.87 0.52
N LEU A 211 8.19 11.55 0.37
CA LEU A 211 9.18 10.55 0.75
C LEU A 211 9.06 9.35 -0.18
N GLN A 212 10.21 8.85 -0.61
CA GLN A 212 10.34 7.59 -1.33
C GLN A 212 11.62 6.92 -0.87
N THR A 213 11.52 5.80 -0.16
CA THR A 213 12.67 5.14 0.43
C THR A 213 12.38 3.68 0.80
N SER A 214 13.40 2.89 1.10
CA SER A 214 13.23 1.56 1.68
C SER A 214 12.89 1.65 3.17
N MET A 215 12.30 0.60 3.73
CA MET A 215 12.02 0.53 5.16
C MET A 215 13.31 0.49 6.00
N ASP A 216 14.35 -0.15 5.47
CA ASP A 216 15.67 -0.20 6.14
C ASP A 216 16.27 1.22 6.25
N SER A 217 16.23 2.01 5.18
CA SER A 217 16.72 3.39 5.20
C SER A 217 15.97 4.30 6.20
N ILE A 218 14.68 4.06 6.46
CA ILE A 218 13.95 4.82 7.48
C ILE A 218 14.62 4.65 8.85
N SER A 219 14.97 3.41 9.20
CA SER A 219 15.60 3.09 10.48
C SER A 219 17.04 3.61 10.58
N GLU A 220 17.71 3.79 9.44
CA GLU A 220 19.08 4.34 9.36
C GLU A 220 19.09 5.88 9.37
N ASP A 221 18.11 6.51 8.71
CA ASP A 221 18.09 7.95 8.46
C ASP A 221 17.41 8.76 9.57
N TYR A 222 16.59 8.12 10.43
CA TYR A 222 15.79 8.82 11.43
C TYR A 222 15.78 8.10 12.77
N PHE A 223 15.59 8.88 13.83
CA PHE A 223 15.37 8.38 15.20
C PHE A 223 14.40 9.27 15.98
N ILE A 224 13.85 8.72 17.06
CA ILE A 224 13.05 9.44 18.05
C ILE A 224 13.94 9.73 19.26
N LEU A 225 13.99 10.99 19.68
CA LEU A 225 14.58 11.43 20.95
C LEU A 225 13.45 11.80 21.90
N ASP A 226 13.38 11.11 23.04
CA ASP A 226 12.45 11.45 24.14
C ASP A 226 13.22 12.24 25.22
N ALA A 227 12.98 13.54 25.29
CA ALA A 227 13.79 14.45 26.10
C ALA A 227 12.92 15.39 26.93
N ASN A 228 13.50 15.84 28.08
CA ASN A 228 12.88 16.85 28.91
C ASN A 228 12.90 18.24 28.26
N ASP A 229 11.97 19.10 28.64
CA ASP A 229 11.87 20.47 28.12
C ASP A 229 13.13 21.34 28.39
N GLU A 230 14.00 20.95 29.34
CA GLU A 230 15.28 21.60 29.64
C GLU A 230 16.21 21.68 28.41
N HIS A 231 16.18 20.64 27.55
CA HIS A 231 17.01 20.53 26.35
C HIS A 231 16.35 21.07 25.08
N ARG A 232 15.14 21.62 25.20
CA ARG A 232 14.30 22.05 24.10
C ARG A 232 15.03 22.94 23.09
N ALA A 233 15.71 23.98 23.54
CA ALA A 233 16.41 24.93 22.67
C ALA A 233 17.55 24.26 21.88
N GLN A 234 18.26 23.31 22.49
CA GLN A 234 19.31 22.55 21.82
C GLN A 234 18.73 21.62 20.74
N ILE A 235 17.59 20.97 21.04
CA ILE A 235 16.95 20.02 20.11
C ILE A 235 16.29 20.80 18.94
N GLU A 236 15.66 21.94 19.20
CA GLU A 236 15.08 22.80 18.14
C GLU A 236 16.16 23.31 17.17
N ALA A 237 17.39 23.54 17.62
CA ALA A 237 18.52 23.89 16.76
C ALA A 237 18.97 22.76 15.80
N MET A 238 18.56 21.50 16.06
CA MET A 238 18.78 20.34 15.20
C MET A 238 17.69 20.22 14.12
N HIS A 239 16.78 21.16 14.02
CA HIS A 239 15.68 21.16 13.02
C HIS A 239 14.87 19.88 13.00
N PRO A 240 14.22 19.49 14.11
CA PRO A 240 13.42 18.26 14.16
C PRO A 240 12.29 18.30 13.12
N LEU A 241 12.02 17.15 12.48
CA LEU A 241 10.91 16.99 11.53
C LEU A 241 9.56 17.18 12.21
N SER A 242 9.45 16.74 13.46
CA SER A 242 8.26 16.94 14.29
C SER A 242 8.57 16.86 15.77
N SER A 243 7.66 17.40 16.58
CA SER A 243 7.65 17.21 18.02
C SER A 243 6.26 16.83 18.53
N GLN A 244 6.20 15.97 19.54
CA GLN A 244 4.98 15.57 20.21
C GLN A 244 5.15 15.67 21.71
N LYS A 245 4.43 16.58 22.33
CA LYS A 245 4.47 16.78 23.79
C LYS A 245 3.77 15.62 24.48
N GLY A 246 4.48 14.96 25.40
CA GLY A 246 3.99 13.90 26.28
C GLY A 246 3.79 14.38 27.73
N LEU A 247 3.57 13.44 28.64
CA LEU A 247 3.48 13.69 30.10
C LEU A 247 4.90 13.74 30.68
N GLY A 248 5.48 14.96 30.76
CA GLY A 248 6.80 15.19 31.35
C GLY A 248 7.96 15.24 30.39
N THR A 249 7.83 14.68 29.18
CA THR A 249 8.84 14.69 28.12
C THR A 249 8.23 15.08 26.77
N THR A 250 9.08 15.44 25.83
CA THR A 250 8.69 15.70 24.44
C THR A 250 9.43 14.71 23.53
N LYS A 251 8.68 14.03 22.65
CA LYS A 251 9.23 13.18 21.60
C LYS A 251 9.56 14.01 20.37
N TRP A 252 10.79 13.90 19.92
CA TRP A 252 11.32 14.64 18.77
C TRP A 252 11.73 13.65 17.69
N LEU A 253 11.25 13.84 16.48
CA LEU A 253 11.70 13.08 15.31
C LEU A 253 12.86 13.84 14.66
N LEU A 254 14.02 13.20 14.63
CA LEU A 254 15.28 13.79 14.18
C LEU A 254 15.91 12.95 13.05
N SER A 255 16.68 13.62 12.19
CA SER A 255 17.57 12.95 11.25
C SER A 255 18.80 12.40 11.97
N SER A 256 19.24 11.20 11.56
CA SER A 256 20.41 10.50 12.14
C SER A 256 21.71 11.29 12.02
N GLN A 257 21.81 12.29 11.14
CA GLN A 257 22.95 13.23 11.09
C GLN A 257 23.20 13.97 12.43
N TYR A 258 22.18 14.05 13.28
CA TYR A 258 22.24 14.71 14.61
C TYR A 258 22.40 13.72 15.76
N ALA A 259 22.62 12.43 15.50
CA ALA A 259 22.69 11.39 16.54
C ALA A 259 23.75 11.69 17.60
N ASP A 260 24.96 12.13 17.18
CA ASP A 260 26.05 12.48 18.10
C ASP A 260 25.70 13.72 18.95
N GLN A 261 24.98 14.71 18.40
CA GLN A 261 24.57 15.91 19.12
C GLN A 261 23.40 15.65 20.07
N ALA A 262 22.57 14.66 19.77
CA ALA A 262 21.47 14.23 20.61
C ALA A 262 21.91 13.33 21.77
N ALA A 263 23.13 12.81 21.72
CA ALA A 263 23.67 11.94 22.75
C ALA A 263 23.69 12.62 24.12
N GLY A 264 23.03 12.01 25.11
CA GLY A 264 22.93 12.52 26.48
C GLY A 264 21.83 13.56 26.72
N LEU A 265 21.04 13.96 25.71
CA LEU A 265 19.90 14.88 25.88
C LEU A 265 18.59 14.16 26.27
N GLY A 266 18.52 12.85 26.11
CA GLY A 266 17.34 12.04 26.40
C GLY A 266 17.50 10.59 25.93
N ASP A 267 16.38 9.86 25.96
CA ASP A 267 16.33 8.46 25.53
C ASP A 267 16.08 8.37 24.01
N VAL A 268 16.96 7.62 23.33
CA VAL A 268 16.88 7.41 21.87
C VAL A 268 16.12 6.12 21.58
N HIS A 269 15.13 6.22 20.68
CA HIS A 269 14.30 5.11 20.21
C HIS A 269 14.31 5.01 18.70
N GLY A 270 14.04 3.79 18.18
CA GLY A 270 13.80 3.60 16.75
C GLY A 270 12.53 4.31 16.28
N VAL A 271 12.58 4.83 15.07
CA VAL A 271 11.42 5.48 14.43
C VAL A 271 10.48 4.42 13.85
N LYS A 272 9.18 4.65 13.98
CA LYS A 272 8.14 3.90 13.26
C LYS A 272 7.70 4.67 12.03
N LEU A 273 7.33 3.95 10.99
CA LEU A 273 6.80 4.58 9.76
C LEU A 273 5.60 5.49 10.05
N ALA A 274 4.75 5.12 11.02
CA ALA A 274 3.62 5.95 11.44
C ALA A 274 4.04 7.32 11.99
N ASP A 275 5.14 7.41 12.76
CA ASP A 275 5.65 8.68 13.30
C ASP A 275 6.17 9.58 12.17
N LEU A 276 6.93 8.99 11.24
CA LEU A 276 7.46 9.70 10.06
C LEU A 276 6.33 10.15 9.14
N PHE A 277 5.35 9.29 8.89
CA PHE A 277 4.17 9.63 8.11
C PHE A 277 3.41 10.83 8.68
N LEU A 278 3.14 10.82 9.99
CA LEU A 278 2.47 11.94 10.67
C LEU A 278 3.28 13.23 10.59
N ALA A 279 4.60 13.14 10.73
CA ALA A 279 5.48 14.32 10.61
C ALA A 279 5.40 14.96 9.22
N LEU A 280 5.47 14.14 8.16
CA LEU A 280 5.46 14.61 6.77
C LEU A 280 4.07 15.11 6.30
N GLN A 281 2.99 14.61 6.90
CA GLN A 281 1.63 15.04 6.56
C GLN A 281 1.21 16.34 7.25
N LYS A 282 1.82 16.70 8.40
CA LYS A 282 1.58 18.02 9.04
C LYS A 282 2.00 19.12 8.08
N GLU A 283 1.21 20.18 8.00
CA GLU A 283 1.65 21.41 7.36
C GLU A 283 2.76 22.02 8.23
N ALA A 284 3.82 22.52 7.59
CA ALA A 284 4.79 23.36 8.30
C ALA A 284 4.03 24.59 8.84
N ALA A 285 3.97 24.70 10.17
CA ALA A 285 3.27 25.78 10.86
C ALA A 285 3.95 27.13 10.60
#